data_006731a675a7c8a8179d5cebe470d6eb
#
_entry.id   006731a675a7c8a8179d5cebe470d6eb
#
_cell.length_a   1.000
_cell.length_b   1.000
_cell.length_c   1.000
_cell.angle_alpha   90.00
_cell.angle_beta   90.00
_cell.angle_gamma   90.00
#
_symmetry.space_group_name_H-M   'P 1'
#
loop_
_entity.id
_entity.type
_entity.pdbx_description
1 polymer ?
#
loop_
_entity_poly.entity_id
_entity_poly.type
_entity_poly.pdbx_seq_one_letter_code
_entity_poly.pdbx_strand_id
1 'polypeptide(L)'
;MMISKRLHKTIIATVFSLLAFGSSIVADPIEDRQQMRAFYQQLFPQLSLTDYAAGVYAIDPDAKASWLAIEEFPPYELALEEGEVLFKQSFANGSSYADCFPDQGIAIAQNYPYWDKHKQQIITLSSALNDCRLANQLPPLAYGKGEISYLLAYMAYTSRGQKINTQIPDDSQNALAAYQQGKAYFYQRRGQLNFSCATCHLDNAGKFIRSEILSPALGHTTHWPAYRLNTGEMGTLHKRFMVCNKLIRAKVDPAQSMPLRQLEYFLSFLDYGLPLNGPSTRK
;
A
#
# COMPACT_ATOMS: atom_id res chain seq x y z
N MET A 1 -71.61 2.68 -58.13
CA MET A 1 -71.76 2.61 -56.68
C MET A 1 -70.69 1.62 -56.15
N MET A 2 -69.53 2.14 -55.80
CA MET A 2 -68.32 1.35 -55.39
C MET A 2 -68.11 1.47 -53.88
N ILE A 3 -68.24 0.35 -53.19
CA ILE A 3 -68.03 0.25 -51.75
C ILE A 3 -66.54 -0.10 -51.49
N SER A 4 -65.75 0.86 -50.93
CA SER A 4 -64.38 0.67 -50.53
C SER A 4 -64.37 0.00 -49.17
N LYS A 5 -63.77 -1.22 -49.08
CA LYS A 5 -63.50 -1.92 -47.85
C LYS A 5 -62.09 -1.43 -47.30
N ARG A 6 -62.11 -0.69 -46.19
CA ARG A 6 -60.87 -0.37 -45.43
C ARG A 6 -60.45 -1.58 -44.58
N LEU A 7 -59.24 -2.08 -44.84
CA LEU A 7 -58.63 -3.13 -44.08
C LEU A 7 -57.87 -2.47 -42.88
N HIS A 8 -58.30 -2.74 -41.66
CA HIS A 8 -57.59 -2.32 -40.45
C HIS A 8 -56.46 -3.32 -40.20
N LYS A 9 -55.19 -2.88 -40.31
CA LYS A 9 -53.99 -3.64 -39.86
C LYS A 9 -53.74 -3.31 -38.39
N THR A 10 -54.04 -4.27 -37.54
CA THR A 10 -53.64 -4.23 -36.10
C THR A 10 -52.17 -4.54 -35.97
N ILE A 11 -51.37 -3.57 -35.59
CA ILE A 11 -49.95 -3.76 -35.29
C ILE A 11 -49.87 -4.16 -33.83
N ILE A 12 -49.53 -5.43 -33.55
CA ILE A 12 -49.18 -5.94 -32.21
C ILE A 12 -47.72 -5.55 -31.96
N ALA A 13 -47.51 -4.53 -31.12
CA ALA A 13 -46.18 -4.17 -30.65
C ALA A 13 -45.78 -5.11 -29.50
N THR A 14 -44.95 -6.08 -29.80
CA THR A 14 -44.31 -6.94 -28.77
C THR A 14 -43.23 -6.13 -28.05
N VAL A 15 -43.50 -5.70 -26.83
CA VAL A 15 -42.54 -5.05 -25.97
C VAL A 15 -41.60 -6.14 -25.42
N PHE A 16 -40.41 -6.21 -25.99
CA PHE A 16 -39.30 -7.02 -25.43
C PHE A 16 -38.73 -6.26 -24.24
N SER A 17 -39.13 -6.62 -23.01
CA SER A 17 -38.46 -6.18 -21.78
C SER A 17 -37.08 -6.84 -21.70
N LEU A 18 -36.04 -6.10 -22.10
CA LEU A 18 -34.67 -6.44 -21.76
C LEU A 18 -34.49 -6.25 -20.25
N LEU A 19 -34.59 -7.34 -19.49
CA LEU A 19 -34.08 -7.42 -18.15
C LEU A 19 -32.55 -7.37 -18.27
N ALA A 20 -31.98 -6.18 -18.16
CA ALA A 20 -30.54 -6.01 -17.92
C ALA A 20 -30.22 -6.55 -16.52
N PHE A 21 -29.85 -7.81 -16.45
CA PHE A 21 -29.14 -8.33 -15.28
C PHE A 21 -27.84 -7.55 -15.19
N GLY A 22 -27.84 -6.48 -14.39
CA GLY A 22 -26.62 -5.83 -13.96
C GLY A 22 -25.85 -6.85 -13.11
N SER A 23 -24.97 -7.62 -13.73
CA SER A 23 -23.96 -8.35 -12.99
C SER A 23 -23.15 -7.31 -12.25
N SER A 24 -23.35 -7.21 -10.94
CA SER A 24 -22.41 -6.51 -10.07
C SER A 24 -21.08 -7.19 -10.31
N ILE A 25 -20.16 -6.53 -11.03
CA ILE A 25 -18.78 -6.99 -11.17
C ILE A 25 -18.22 -6.92 -9.74
N VAL A 26 -18.28 -8.04 -9.04
CA VAL A 26 -17.61 -8.20 -7.76
C VAL A 26 -16.12 -8.04 -8.10
N ALA A 27 -15.48 -7.02 -7.54
CA ALA A 27 -14.05 -6.84 -7.73
C ALA A 27 -13.35 -8.12 -7.28
N ASP A 28 -12.66 -8.77 -8.19
CA ASP A 28 -11.78 -9.90 -7.88
C ASP A 28 -10.38 -9.38 -7.56
N PRO A 29 -9.95 -9.44 -6.29
CA PRO A 29 -8.64 -8.95 -5.92
C PRO A 29 -7.48 -9.65 -6.66
N ILE A 30 -7.65 -10.93 -7.00
CA ILE A 30 -6.64 -11.70 -7.76
C ILE A 30 -6.53 -11.15 -9.18
N GLU A 31 -7.67 -10.88 -9.82
CA GLU A 31 -7.69 -10.27 -11.15
C GLU A 31 -7.07 -8.87 -11.14
N ASP A 32 -7.39 -8.04 -10.14
CA ASP A 32 -6.78 -6.71 -9.98
C ASP A 32 -5.25 -6.79 -9.92
N ARG A 33 -4.70 -7.74 -9.15
CA ARG A 33 -3.27 -7.96 -9.05
C ARG A 33 -2.66 -8.42 -10.38
N GLN A 34 -3.33 -9.32 -11.09
CA GLN A 34 -2.88 -9.80 -12.39
C GLN A 34 -2.89 -8.67 -13.43
N GLN A 35 -3.95 -7.87 -13.47
CA GLN A 35 -4.08 -6.73 -14.38
C GLN A 35 -3.01 -5.68 -14.11
N MET A 36 -2.74 -5.35 -12.84
CA MET A 36 -1.69 -4.40 -12.46
C MET A 36 -0.31 -4.89 -12.91
N ARG A 37 0.00 -6.16 -12.71
CA ARG A 37 1.26 -6.77 -13.13
C ARG A 37 1.40 -6.81 -14.65
N ALA A 38 0.36 -7.19 -15.37
CA ALA A 38 0.35 -7.20 -16.82
C ALA A 38 0.54 -5.79 -17.40
N PHE A 39 -0.11 -4.79 -16.81
CA PHE A 39 0.07 -3.39 -17.20
C PHE A 39 1.54 -2.94 -17.09
N TYR A 40 2.19 -3.20 -15.95
CA TYR A 40 3.58 -2.80 -15.79
C TYR A 40 4.55 -3.65 -16.61
N GLN A 41 4.25 -4.93 -16.85
CA GLN A 41 5.04 -5.76 -17.76
C GLN A 41 5.01 -5.24 -19.21
N GLN A 42 3.87 -4.66 -19.64
CA GLN A 42 3.78 -4.00 -20.94
C GLN A 42 4.50 -2.64 -20.97
N LEU A 43 4.39 -1.88 -19.87
CA LEU A 43 5.00 -0.53 -19.80
C LEU A 43 6.53 -0.60 -19.65
N PHE A 44 7.05 -1.60 -18.94
CA PHE A 44 8.48 -1.81 -18.68
C PHE A 44 8.87 -3.27 -18.95
N PRO A 45 8.87 -3.71 -20.23
CA PRO A 45 9.04 -5.13 -20.61
C PRO A 45 10.40 -5.72 -20.21
N GLN A 46 11.40 -4.86 -19.96
CA GLN A 46 12.75 -5.25 -19.52
C GLN A 46 12.84 -5.65 -18.05
N LEU A 47 11.81 -5.35 -17.23
CA LEU A 47 11.85 -5.61 -15.79
C LEU A 47 11.23 -6.96 -15.46
N SER A 48 11.87 -7.69 -14.56
CA SER A 48 11.24 -8.81 -13.87
C SER A 48 10.29 -8.33 -12.77
N LEU A 49 9.39 -9.19 -12.32
CA LEU A 49 8.46 -8.85 -11.25
C LEU A 49 9.20 -8.41 -9.97
N THR A 50 10.31 -9.05 -9.63
CA THR A 50 11.09 -8.76 -8.42
C THR A 50 11.84 -7.43 -8.47
N ASP A 51 12.11 -6.89 -9.66
CA ASP A 51 12.79 -5.59 -9.80
C ASP A 51 11.96 -4.46 -9.22
N TYR A 52 10.62 -4.57 -9.23
CA TYR A 52 9.72 -3.55 -8.67
C TYR A 52 9.91 -3.34 -7.17
N ALA A 53 10.54 -4.27 -6.45
CA ALA A 53 10.91 -4.07 -5.04
C ALA A 53 11.83 -2.85 -4.83
N ALA A 54 12.59 -2.45 -5.85
CA ALA A 54 13.42 -1.24 -5.82
C ALA A 54 12.62 0.07 -6.03
N GLY A 55 11.30 0.01 -6.31
CA GLY A 55 10.46 1.18 -6.55
C GLY A 55 10.90 1.96 -7.78
N VAL A 56 11.08 3.30 -7.66
CA VAL A 56 11.54 4.14 -8.78
C VAL A 56 12.89 3.71 -9.35
N TYR A 57 13.75 3.14 -8.53
CA TYR A 57 15.08 2.69 -8.95
C TYR A 57 15.06 1.46 -9.88
N ALA A 58 13.91 0.80 -10.02
CA ALA A 58 13.73 -0.23 -11.04
C ALA A 58 13.70 0.34 -12.47
N ILE A 59 13.18 1.57 -12.62
CA ILE A 59 12.93 2.21 -13.91
C ILE A 59 13.87 3.38 -14.23
N ASP A 60 14.76 3.74 -13.30
CA ASP A 60 15.73 4.83 -13.43
C ASP A 60 17.13 4.29 -13.11
N PRO A 61 17.92 3.89 -14.12
CA PRO A 61 19.26 3.31 -13.92
C PRO A 61 20.25 4.26 -13.24
N ASP A 62 20.19 5.57 -13.53
CA ASP A 62 21.10 6.55 -12.96
C ASP A 62 20.77 6.80 -11.47
N ALA A 63 19.49 6.93 -11.17
CA ALA A 63 19.05 7.00 -9.79
C ALA A 63 19.32 5.70 -9.02
N LYS A 64 19.25 4.53 -9.67
CA LYS A 64 19.62 3.24 -9.08
C LYS A 64 21.11 3.19 -8.74
N ALA A 65 22.00 3.60 -9.64
CA ALA A 65 23.43 3.64 -9.38
C ALA A 65 23.76 4.55 -8.19
N SER A 66 23.15 5.74 -8.15
CA SER A 66 23.31 6.69 -7.05
C SER A 66 22.78 6.11 -5.71
N TRP A 67 21.63 5.43 -5.76
CA TRP A 67 21.05 4.77 -4.59
C TRP A 67 21.95 3.64 -4.07
N LEU A 68 22.48 2.79 -4.93
CA LEU A 68 23.38 1.70 -4.53
C LEU A 68 24.65 2.24 -3.85
N ALA A 69 25.23 3.34 -4.35
CA ALA A 69 26.36 4.00 -3.70
C ALA A 69 26.01 4.54 -2.30
N ILE A 70 24.79 5.08 -2.11
CA ILE A 70 24.34 5.54 -0.79
C ILE A 70 24.10 4.34 0.17
N GLU A 71 23.61 3.20 -0.35
CA GLU A 71 23.36 2.00 0.44
C GLU A 71 24.64 1.29 0.94
N GLU A 72 25.84 1.69 0.47
CA GLU A 72 27.13 1.24 1.05
C GLU A 72 27.33 1.80 2.47
N PHE A 73 26.84 3.03 2.74
CA PHE A 73 26.83 3.70 4.04
C PHE A 73 25.47 4.39 4.23
N PRO A 74 24.42 3.64 4.53
CA PRO A 74 23.07 4.17 4.44
C PRO A 74 22.77 5.16 5.57
N PRO A 75 22.19 6.34 5.27
CA PRO A 75 21.90 7.37 6.27
C PRO A 75 20.86 6.94 7.32
N TYR A 76 20.20 5.81 7.14
CA TYR A 76 19.29 5.22 8.12
C TYR A 76 19.97 4.28 9.12
N GLU A 77 21.28 4.08 9.06
CA GLU A 77 22.01 3.14 9.95
C GLU A 77 21.80 3.49 11.43
N LEU A 78 21.96 4.75 11.81
CA LEU A 78 21.69 5.20 13.18
C LEU A 78 20.26 4.93 13.63
N ALA A 79 19.27 5.14 12.73
CA ALA A 79 17.89 4.85 13.04
C ALA A 79 17.60 3.36 13.18
N LEU A 80 18.36 2.52 12.47
CA LEU A 80 18.31 1.07 12.56
C LEU A 80 18.88 0.58 13.91
N GLU A 81 20.04 1.09 14.31
CA GLU A 81 20.68 0.78 15.59
C GLU A 81 19.78 1.20 16.77
N GLU A 82 19.24 2.42 16.74
CA GLU A 82 18.31 2.90 17.75
C GLU A 82 17.03 2.06 17.79
N GLY A 83 16.52 1.66 16.63
CA GLY A 83 15.37 0.76 16.51
C GLY A 83 15.63 -0.61 17.15
N GLU A 84 16.83 -1.16 16.99
CA GLU A 84 17.27 -2.40 17.62
C GLU A 84 17.33 -2.26 19.15
N VAL A 85 17.93 -1.18 19.64
CA VAL A 85 18.02 -0.89 21.09
C VAL A 85 16.64 -0.76 21.69
N LEU A 86 15.75 0.04 21.07
CA LEU A 86 14.36 0.21 21.53
C LEU A 86 13.58 -1.12 21.52
N PHE A 87 13.78 -1.94 20.49
CA PHE A 87 13.08 -3.21 20.35
C PHE A 87 13.48 -4.21 21.43
N LYS A 88 14.78 -4.26 21.81
CA LYS A 88 15.34 -5.16 22.82
C LYS A 88 15.15 -4.66 24.24
N GLN A 89 14.80 -3.40 24.43
CA GLN A 89 14.64 -2.80 25.75
C GLN A 89 13.46 -3.44 26.49
N SER A 90 13.71 -3.88 27.73
CA SER A 90 12.63 -4.39 28.58
C SER A 90 11.74 -3.25 29.07
N PHE A 91 10.45 -3.53 29.12
CA PHE A 91 9.46 -2.69 29.74
C PHE A 91 9.51 -2.79 31.28
N ALA A 92 8.83 -1.91 31.98
CA ALA A 92 8.84 -1.89 33.45
C ALA A 92 8.31 -3.20 34.08
N ASN A 93 7.47 -3.95 33.38
CA ASN A 93 6.94 -5.24 33.79
C ASN A 93 7.88 -6.44 33.44
N GLY A 94 9.05 -6.19 32.87
CA GLY A 94 10.04 -7.19 32.47
C GLY A 94 9.81 -7.81 31.10
N SER A 95 8.70 -7.54 30.40
CA SER A 95 8.48 -7.93 29.00
C SER A 95 9.17 -6.95 28.02
N SER A 96 9.13 -7.28 26.74
CA SER A 96 9.71 -6.49 25.65
C SER A 96 8.80 -6.53 24.42
N TYR A 97 9.19 -5.83 23.35
CA TYR A 97 8.47 -5.98 22.08
C TYR A 97 8.50 -7.41 21.55
N ALA A 98 9.60 -8.15 21.76
CA ALA A 98 9.72 -9.55 21.31
C ALA A 98 8.59 -10.45 21.85
N ASP A 99 8.10 -10.18 23.04
CA ASP A 99 7.03 -10.97 23.68
C ASP A 99 5.64 -10.71 23.08
N CYS A 100 5.49 -9.63 22.30
CA CYS A 100 4.23 -9.26 21.67
C CYS A 100 4.03 -9.87 20.27
N PHE A 101 5.08 -10.40 19.67
CA PHE A 101 5.07 -10.81 18.27
C PHE A 101 5.44 -12.28 18.10
N PRO A 102 4.90 -12.98 17.07
CA PRO A 102 5.40 -14.29 16.67
C PRO A 102 6.89 -14.19 16.32
N ASP A 103 7.60 -15.30 16.42
CA ASP A 103 9.03 -15.39 16.11
C ASP A 103 9.88 -14.30 16.78
N GLN A 104 9.46 -13.87 17.97
CA GLN A 104 10.09 -12.79 18.72
C GLN A 104 10.23 -11.47 17.91
N GLY A 105 9.34 -11.25 16.94
CA GLY A 105 9.33 -10.06 16.09
C GLY A 105 10.38 -10.05 14.96
N ILE A 106 11.10 -11.14 14.76
CA ILE A 106 12.14 -11.28 13.75
C ILE A 106 11.55 -11.86 12.47
N ALA A 107 11.88 -11.28 11.32
CA ALA A 107 11.44 -11.71 10.00
C ALA A 107 9.91 -11.86 9.87
N ILE A 108 9.14 -10.92 10.39
CA ILE A 108 7.67 -10.93 10.39
C ILE A 108 7.02 -9.77 9.61
N ALA A 109 7.79 -8.74 9.22
CA ALA A 109 7.22 -7.54 8.61
C ALA A 109 6.49 -7.83 7.29
N GLN A 110 6.88 -8.86 6.55
CA GLN A 110 6.23 -9.31 5.32
C GLN A 110 4.79 -9.78 5.50
N ASN A 111 4.38 -10.11 6.75
CA ASN A 111 3.03 -10.57 7.07
C ASN A 111 2.08 -9.40 7.39
N TYR A 112 2.56 -8.16 7.32
CA TYR A 112 1.77 -6.94 7.57
C TYR A 112 1.62 -6.11 6.29
N PRO A 113 0.45 -5.44 6.15
CA PRO A 113 -0.73 -5.52 7.01
C PRO A 113 -1.50 -6.83 6.80
N TYR A 114 -2.28 -7.23 7.80
CA TYR A 114 -3.19 -8.36 7.69
C TYR A 114 -4.58 -8.01 8.23
N TRP A 115 -5.58 -8.82 7.86
CA TRP A 115 -6.93 -8.73 8.40
C TRP A 115 -7.07 -9.54 9.68
N ASP A 116 -7.38 -8.88 10.79
CA ASP A 116 -7.66 -9.55 12.06
C ASP A 116 -9.16 -9.93 12.11
N LYS A 117 -9.44 -11.23 12.08
CA LYS A 117 -10.81 -11.76 12.11
C LYS A 117 -11.53 -11.54 13.45
N HIS A 118 -10.81 -11.41 14.55
CA HIS A 118 -11.39 -11.16 15.87
C HIS A 118 -11.71 -9.67 16.06
N LYS A 119 -10.78 -8.81 15.73
CA LYS A 119 -10.95 -7.36 15.83
C LYS A 119 -11.74 -6.78 14.66
N GLN A 120 -11.98 -7.55 13.59
CA GLN A 120 -12.63 -7.10 12.34
C GLN A 120 -12.00 -5.84 11.77
N GLN A 121 -10.68 -5.80 11.72
CA GLN A 121 -9.92 -4.63 11.24
C GLN A 121 -8.57 -5.01 10.63
N ILE A 122 -8.01 -4.09 9.86
CA ILE A 122 -6.64 -4.19 9.32
C ILE A 122 -5.65 -3.85 10.44
N ILE A 123 -4.70 -4.74 10.67
CA ILE A 123 -3.57 -4.53 11.57
C ILE A 123 -2.33 -4.25 10.71
N THR A 124 -1.77 -3.06 10.84
CA THR A 124 -0.47 -2.70 10.29
C THR A 124 0.62 -2.97 11.31
N LEU A 125 1.88 -3.12 10.89
CA LEU A 125 2.98 -3.30 11.84
C LEU A 125 3.10 -2.11 12.80
N SER A 126 2.87 -0.88 12.31
CA SER A 126 2.82 0.31 13.18
C SER A 126 1.75 0.23 14.25
N SER A 127 0.54 -0.26 13.89
CA SER A 127 -0.53 -0.38 14.89
C SER A 127 -0.25 -1.51 15.88
N ALA A 128 0.33 -2.62 15.42
CA ALA A 128 0.71 -3.74 16.28
C ALA A 128 1.77 -3.35 17.32
N LEU A 129 2.75 -2.51 16.94
CA LEU A 129 3.73 -1.95 17.88
C LEU A 129 3.06 -1.12 18.99
N ASN A 130 2.11 -0.27 18.63
CA ASN A 130 1.36 0.51 19.63
C ASN A 130 0.37 -0.34 20.43
N ASP A 131 -0.24 -1.36 19.85
CA ASP A 131 -1.06 -2.33 20.59
C ASP A 131 -0.20 -3.07 21.64
N CYS A 132 1.02 -3.44 21.31
CA CYS A 132 1.98 -4.01 22.26
C CYS A 132 2.27 -3.07 23.44
N ARG A 133 2.55 -1.79 23.16
CA ARG A 133 2.78 -0.77 24.18
C ARG A 133 1.57 -0.63 25.12
N LEU A 134 0.39 -0.50 24.55
CA LEU A 134 -0.85 -0.35 25.33
C LEU A 134 -1.11 -1.59 26.21
N ALA A 135 -0.86 -2.80 25.71
CA ALA A 135 -0.98 -4.02 26.48
C ALA A 135 0.00 -4.06 27.68
N ASN A 136 1.14 -3.38 27.55
CA ASN A 136 2.15 -3.25 28.60
C ASN A 136 2.06 -1.91 29.37
N GLN A 137 0.92 -1.23 29.33
CA GLN A 137 0.63 0.02 30.05
C GLN A 137 1.56 1.18 29.69
N LEU A 138 2.12 1.18 28.48
CA LEU A 138 2.94 2.24 27.94
C LEU A 138 2.11 3.14 27.00
N PRO A 139 2.38 4.46 26.99
CA PRO A 139 1.71 5.35 26.05
C PRO A 139 2.09 4.99 24.61
N PRO A 140 1.16 5.12 23.64
CA PRO A 140 1.46 4.85 22.25
C PRO A 140 2.47 5.87 21.71
N LEU A 141 3.32 5.41 20.78
CA LEU A 141 4.23 6.26 20.03
C LEU A 141 3.46 7.07 18.98
N ALA A 142 3.93 8.30 18.72
CA ALA A 142 3.41 9.09 17.61
C ALA A 142 3.66 8.39 16.27
N TYR A 143 2.61 8.30 15.43
CA TYR A 143 2.74 7.68 14.12
C TYR A 143 3.44 8.58 13.10
N GLY A 144 4.14 7.97 12.16
CA GLY A 144 4.67 8.61 10.97
C GLY A 144 6.18 8.83 10.97
N LYS A 145 6.80 9.15 12.10
CA LYS A 145 8.24 9.38 12.25
C LYS A 145 8.71 9.20 13.70
N GLY A 146 10.01 9.35 13.96
CA GLY A 146 10.62 9.16 15.29
C GLY A 146 10.69 7.68 15.67
N GLU A 147 10.62 7.37 16.96
CA GLU A 147 10.82 6.02 17.52
C GLU A 147 10.01 4.93 16.81
N ILE A 148 8.75 5.19 16.44
CA ILE A 148 7.92 4.23 15.69
C ILE A 148 8.57 3.87 14.34
N SER A 149 9.22 4.83 13.67
CA SER A 149 9.89 4.57 12.40
C SER A 149 11.22 3.84 12.57
N TYR A 150 11.87 3.99 13.71
CA TYR A 150 13.11 3.27 14.05
C TYR A 150 12.83 1.80 14.38
N LEU A 151 11.82 1.53 15.21
CA LEU A 151 11.32 0.18 15.46
C LEU A 151 10.92 -0.54 14.17
N LEU A 152 10.16 0.15 13.31
CA LEU A 152 9.78 -0.37 12.00
C LEU A 152 11.00 -0.62 11.09
N ALA A 153 12.04 0.23 11.16
CA ALA A 153 13.27 0.05 10.39
C ALA A 153 13.99 -1.24 10.81
N TYR A 154 14.13 -1.47 12.11
CA TYR A 154 14.71 -2.71 12.62
C TYR A 154 13.93 -3.96 12.19
N MET A 155 12.59 -3.96 12.38
CA MET A 155 11.74 -5.09 12.00
C MET A 155 11.71 -5.32 10.48
N ALA A 156 11.72 -4.26 9.68
CA ALA A 156 11.83 -4.38 8.23
C ALA A 156 13.19 -4.92 7.79
N TYR A 157 14.27 -4.48 8.45
CA TYR A 157 15.63 -4.98 8.17
C TYR A 157 15.76 -6.48 8.41
N THR A 158 15.22 -6.98 9.54
CA THR A 158 15.21 -8.41 9.84
C THR A 158 14.38 -9.22 8.85
N SER A 159 13.49 -8.55 8.11
CA SER A 159 12.59 -9.16 7.12
C SER A 159 13.04 -8.95 5.67
N ARG A 160 14.22 -8.35 5.42
CA ARG A 160 14.73 -8.15 4.05
C ARG A 160 14.80 -9.45 3.27
N GLY A 161 14.34 -9.41 2.02
CA GLY A 161 14.27 -10.57 1.15
C GLY A 161 13.06 -11.49 1.38
N GLN A 162 12.37 -11.38 2.52
CA GLN A 162 11.12 -12.10 2.75
C GLN A 162 10.04 -11.59 1.79
N LYS A 163 9.19 -12.48 1.31
CA LYS A 163 8.14 -12.14 0.35
C LYS A 163 6.90 -11.61 1.06
N ILE A 164 6.41 -10.46 0.61
CA ILE A 164 5.14 -9.89 1.11
C ILE A 164 4.04 -10.94 1.01
N ASN A 165 3.33 -11.13 2.12
CA ASN A 165 2.32 -12.19 2.30
C ASN A 165 0.95 -11.63 2.73
N THR A 166 0.64 -10.40 2.37
CA THR A 166 -0.69 -9.82 2.63
C THR A 166 -1.75 -10.54 1.83
N GLN A 167 -2.75 -11.09 2.53
CA GLN A 167 -3.85 -11.87 1.95
C GLN A 167 -5.20 -11.30 2.37
N ILE A 168 -6.22 -11.56 1.54
CA ILE A 168 -7.62 -11.28 1.86
C ILE A 168 -8.23 -12.65 2.18
N PRO A 169 -8.71 -12.90 3.41
CA PRO A 169 -9.36 -14.16 3.74
C PRO A 169 -10.64 -14.36 2.91
N ASP A 170 -10.76 -15.52 2.26
CA ASP A 170 -11.90 -15.84 1.37
C ASP A 170 -13.24 -15.87 2.11
N ASP A 171 -13.22 -16.18 3.41
CA ASP A 171 -14.37 -16.27 4.29
C ASP A 171 -14.77 -14.93 4.97
N SER A 172 -14.13 -13.80 4.59
CA SER A 172 -14.36 -12.50 5.22
C SER A 172 -14.84 -11.44 4.23
N GLN A 173 -16.15 -11.21 4.19
CA GLN A 173 -16.74 -10.12 3.41
C GLN A 173 -16.24 -8.74 3.89
N ASN A 174 -15.96 -8.58 5.19
CA ASN A 174 -15.44 -7.33 5.73
C ASN A 174 -13.98 -7.08 5.28
N ALA A 175 -13.16 -8.11 5.17
CA ALA A 175 -11.80 -8.00 4.62
C ALA A 175 -11.85 -7.59 3.13
N LEU A 176 -12.73 -8.21 2.36
CA LEU A 176 -12.95 -7.85 0.95
C LEU A 176 -13.45 -6.41 0.82
N ALA A 177 -14.41 -5.99 1.65
CA ALA A 177 -14.90 -4.61 1.66
C ALA A 177 -13.78 -3.62 2.02
N ALA A 178 -12.92 -3.94 2.98
CA ALA A 178 -11.77 -3.12 3.35
C ALA A 178 -10.75 -3.00 2.20
N TYR A 179 -10.49 -4.07 1.46
CA TYR A 179 -9.68 -4.05 0.24
C TYR A 179 -10.31 -3.14 -0.83
N GLN A 180 -11.62 -3.27 -1.08
CA GLN A 180 -12.35 -2.46 -2.06
C GLN A 180 -12.31 -0.97 -1.71
N GLN A 181 -12.42 -0.61 -0.42
CA GLN A 181 -12.26 0.77 0.04
C GLN A 181 -10.85 1.29 -0.21
N GLY A 182 -9.81 0.48 0.02
CA GLY A 182 -8.43 0.81 -0.30
C GLY A 182 -8.22 1.03 -1.80
N LYS A 183 -8.79 0.15 -2.63
CA LYS A 183 -8.82 0.30 -4.10
C LYS A 183 -9.51 1.60 -4.50
N ALA A 184 -10.71 1.87 -3.97
CA ALA A 184 -11.43 3.10 -4.24
C ALA A 184 -10.60 4.34 -3.85
N TYR A 185 -9.94 4.30 -2.68
CA TYR A 185 -9.05 5.39 -2.25
C TYR A 185 -7.88 5.60 -3.22
N PHE A 186 -7.29 4.56 -3.76
CA PHE A 186 -6.17 4.65 -4.73
C PHE A 186 -6.59 5.33 -6.03
N TYR A 187 -7.78 5.01 -6.55
CA TYR A 187 -8.29 5.56 -7.82
C TYR A 187 -9.07 6.87 -7.68
N GLN A 188 -9.56 7.19 -6.48
CA GLN A 188 -10.39 8.38 -6.27
C GLN A 188 -9.57 9.66 -6.45
N ARG A 189 -9.99 10.52 -7.39
CA ARG A 189 -9.45 11.86 -7.56
C ARG A 189 -9.89 12.77 -6.42
N ARG A 190 -8.96 13.59 -5.92
CA ARG A 190 -9.18 14.44 -4.76
C ARG A 190 -8.30 15.69 -4.77
N GLY A 191 -8.59 16.59 -3.82
CA GLY A 191 -7.85 17.84 -3.65
C GLY A 191 -8.11 18.85 -4.77
N GLN A 192 -7.55 20.03 -4.60
CA GLN A 192 -7.71 21.12 -5.57
C GLN A 192 -7.07 20.81 -6.93
N LEU A 193 -6.03 19.96 -6.94
CA LEU A 193 -5.38 19.54 -8.19
C LEU A 193 -6.10 18.37 -8.86
N ASN A 194 -7.14 17.81 -8.23
CA ASN A 194 -7.96 16.73 -8.78
C ASN A 194 -7.14 15.52 -9.26
N PHE A 195 -6.17 15.07 -8.45
CA PHE A 195 -5.34 13.89 -8.71
C PHE A 195 -5.71 12.73 -7.79
N SER A 196 -5.44 11.50 -8.26
CA SER A 196 -5.48 10.28 -7.48
C SER A 196 -4.07 9.69 -7.33
N CYS A 197 -3.90 8.66 -6.49
CA CYS A 197 -2.67 7.88 -6.48
C CYS A 197 -2.40 7.27 -7.86
N ALA A 198 -3.44 6.73 -8.51
CA ALA A 198 -3.37 6.16 -9.85
C ALA A 198 -2.92 7.20 -10.90
N THR A 199 -3.35 8.46 -10.81
CA THR A 199 -2.93 9.50 -11.76
C THR A 199 -1.41 9.63 -11.85
N CYS A 200 -0.70 9.55 -10.72
CA CYS A 200 0.76 9.63 -10.71
C CYS A 200 1.41 8.26 -10.92
N HIS A 201 0.96 7.25 -10.21
CA HIS A 201 1.67 5.99 -10.06
C HIS A 201 1.20 4.87 -11.00
N LEU A 202 0.14 5.09 -11.78
CA LEU A 202 -0.34 4.20 -12.85
C LEU A 202 -0.27 4.93 -14.20
N ASP A 203 -1.10 5.98 -14.38
CA ASP A 203 -1.27 6.65 -15.67
C ASP A 203 -0.01 7.39 -16.14
N ASN A 204 0.85 7.84 -15.21
CA ASN A 204 2.06 8.61 -15.47
C ASN A 204 3.32 7.99 -14.86
N ALA A 205 3.30 6.70 -14.49
CA ALA A 205 4.49 5.98 -14.04
C ALA A 205 5.61 6.08 -15.09
N GLY A 206 6.84 6.37 -14.66
CA GLY A 206 7.99 6.57 -15.52
C GLY A 206 8.14 7.97 -16.14
N LYS A 207 7.15 8.86 -15.97
CA LYS A 207 7.23 10.25 -16.42
C LYS A 207 7.76 11.14 -15.30
N PHE A 208 8.35 12.27 -15.71
CA PHE A 208 8.83 13.27 -14.78
C PHE A 208 7.69 14.12 -14.20
N ILE A 209 7.79 14.38 -12.89
CA ILE A 209 7.13 15.49 -12.22
C ILE A 209 8.19 16.35 -11.57
N ARG A 210 8.41 17.57 -12.09
CA ARG A 210 9.59 18.38 -11.77
C ARG A 210 10.89 17.60 -12.07
N SER A 211 11.76 17.39 -11.07
CA SER A 211 13.01 16.63 -11.17
C SER A 211 12.89 15.16 -10.79
N GLU A 212 11.71 14.68 -10.46
CA GLU A 212 11.50 13.32 -9.96
C GLU A 212 10.73 12.47 -10.97
N ILE A 213 11.15 11.22 -11.14
CA ILE A 213 10.38 10.23 -11.89
C ILE A 213 9.29 9.64 -10.99
N LEU A 214 8.08 9.55 -11.54
CA LEU A 214 6.95 8.91 -10.86
C LEU A 214 7.14 7.40 -10.86
N SER A 215 7.23 6.82 -9.65
CA SER A 215 7.41 5.38 -9.48
C SER A 215 6.16 4.59 -9.89
N PRO A 216 6.29 3.34 -10.35
CA PRO A 216 5.17 2.41 -10.44
C PRO A 216 4.48 2.24 -9.09
N ALA A 217 3.17 1.96 -9.08
CA ALA A 217 2.47 1.56 -7.85
C ALA A 217 2.90 0.18 -7.35
N LEU A 218 3.27 -0.70 -8.26
CA LEU A 218 3.82 -2.01 -7.92
C LEU A 218 5.18 -1.83 -7.22
N GLY A 219 5.34 -2.45 -6.06
CA GLY A 219 6.50 -2.28 -5.19
C GLY A 219 6.41 -1.08 -4.23
N HIS A 220 5.25 -0.42 -4.12
CA HIS A 220 5.09 0.72 -3.21
C HIS A 220 5.29 0.37 -1.74
N THR A 221 4.99 -0.85 -1.32
CA THR A 221 5.05 -1.25 0.10
C THR A 221 6.35 -1.95 0.48
N THR A 222 7.21 -2.26 -0.49
CA THR A 222 8.40 -3.11 -0.28
C THR A 222 9.51 -2.47 0.53
N HIS A 223 9.62 -1.12 0.54
CA HIS A 223 10.82 -0.41 0.94
C HIS A 223 10.64 0.54 2.14
N TRP A 224 9.58 0.36 2.89
CA TRP A 224 9.30 1.19 4.06
C TRP A 224 9.69 0.50 5.38
N PRO A 225 10.04 1.30 6.41
CA PRO A 225 10.18 2.76 6.41
C PRO A 225 11.36 3.22 5.54
N ALA A 226 11.34 4.50 5.13
CA ALA A 226 12.37 5.04 4.28
C ALA A 226 13.00 6.30 4.89
N TYR A 227 14.32 6.41 4.76
CA TYR A 227 15.04 7.65 5.00
C TYR A 227 14.86 8.55 3.79
N ARG A 228 14.32 9.75 4.02
CA ARG A 228 14.03 10.73 2.97
C ARG A 228 15.15 11.75 2.89
N LEU A 229 15.97 11.70 1.82
CA LEU A 229 17.12 12.60 1.64
C LEU A 229 16.73 14.08 1.68
N ASN A 230 15.54 14.41 1.14
CA ASN A 230 15.06 15.80 1.10
C ASN A 230 14.60 16.36 2.45
N THR A 231 14.38 15.52 3.46
CA THR A 231 13.98 15.94 4.82
C THR A 231 14.96 15.52 5.89
N GLY A 232 15.91 14.64 5.59
CA GLY A 232 16.88 14.11 6.57
C GLY A 232 16.24 13.26 7.67
N GLU A 233 15.06 12.66 7.42
CA GLU A 233 14.30 11.92 8.45
C GLU A 233 13.87 10.54 7.95
N MET A 234 13.77 9.58 8.89
CA MET A 234 13.01 8.35 8.68
C MET A 234 11.52 8.64 8.66
N GLY A 235 10.81 8.04 7.73
CA GLY A 235 9.36 8.17 7.61
C GLY A 235 8.68 6.86 7.27
N THR A 236 7.46 6.69 7.79
CA THR A 236 6.63 5.52 7.47
C THR A 236 5.89 5.69 6.15
N LEU A 237 5.34 4.61 5.60
CA LEU A 237 4.49 4.63 4.40
C LEU A 237 3.29 5.58 4.57
N HIS A 238 2.63 5.56 5.74
CA HIS A 238 1.51 6.48 6.00
C HIS A 238 1.94 7.94 6.01
N LYS A 239 3.15 8.25 6.52
CA LYS A 239 3.71 9.61 6.39
C LYS A 239 3.82 10.03 4.92
N ARG A 240 4.24 9.10 4.04
CA ARG A 240 4.30 9.38 2.60
C ARG A 240 2.93 9.61 2.00
N PHE A 241 1.92 8.82 2.34
CA PHE A 241 0.54 9.04 1.89
C PHE A 241 0.02 10.42 2.30
N MET A 242 0.28 10.83 3.55
CA MET A 242 -0.08 12.16 4.06
C MET A 242 0.59 13.28 3.26
N VAL A 243 1.88 13.14 2.94
CA VAL A 243 2.64 14.11 2.13
C VAL A 243 2.06 14.19 0.72
N CYS A 244 1.75 13.05 0.07
CA CYS A 244 1.14 13.05 -1.26
C CYS A 244 -0.22 13.76 -1.25
N ASN A 245 -1.10 13.48 -0.27
CA ASN A 245 -2.38 14.17 -0.14
C ASN A 245 -2.20 15.69 0.04
N LYS A 246 -1.22 16.12 0.84
CA LYS A 246 -0.89 17.54 1.01
C LYS A 246 -0.41 18.18 -0.31
N LEU A 247 0.43 17.48 -1.08
CA LEU A 247 0.95 17.99 -2.37
C LEU A 247 -0.15 18.22 -3.41
N ILE A 248 -1.20 17.40 -3.43
CA ILE A 248 -2.37 17.60 -4.30
C ILE A 248 -3.43 18.51 -3.68
N ARG A 249 -3.14 19.13 -2.53
CA ARG A 249 -4.04 20.01 -1.77
C ARG A 249 -5.36 19.33 -1.39
N ALA A 250 -5.30 18.04 -1.05
CA ALA A 250 -6.41 17.28 -0.51
C ALA A 250 -6.43 17.34 1.01
N LYS A 251 -7.60 17.01 1.60
CA LYS A 251 -7.67 16.72 3.04
C LYS A 251 -6.69 15.61 3.38
N VAL A 252 -5.92 15.80 4.43
CA VAL A 252 -4.94 14.81 4.89
C VAL A 252 -5.58 13.93 5.96
N ASP A 253 -5.72 12.66 5.64
CA ASP A 253 -6.12 11.67 6.63
C ASP A 253 -4.96 11.38 7.59
N PRO A 254 -5.20 11.27 8.92
CA PRO A 254 -4.15 10.96 9.88
C PRO A 254 -3.49 9.60 9.63
N ALA A 255 -2.23 9.45 9.99
CA ALA A 255 -1.57 8.15 9.99
C ALA A 255 -2.37 7.14 10.82
N GLN A 256 -2.48 5.90 10.35
CA GLN A 256 -3.27 4.83 10.94
C GLN A 256 -4.79 5.06 10.98
N SER A 257 -5.31 6.10 10.30
CA SER A 257 -6.75 6.19 10.02
C SER A 257 -7.21 5.03 9.13
N MET A 258 -8.49 4.68 9.21
CA MET A 258 -9.05 3.58 8.41
C MET A 258 -8.77 3.73 6.91
N PRO A 259 -8.96 4.91 6.26
CA PRO A 259 -8.66 5.06 4.84
C PRO A 259 -7.20 4.74 4.48
N LEU A 260 -6.23 5.13 5.32
CA LEU A 260 -4.82 4.87 5.04
C LEU A 260 -4.43 3.41 5.31
N ARG A 261 -5.02 2.75 6.33
CA ARG A 261 -4.84 1.31 6.55
C ARG A 261 -5.41 0.49 5.38
N GLN A 262 -6.58 0.89 4.86
CA GLN A 262 -7.20 0.26 3.70
C GLN A 262 -6.36 0.45 2.43
N LEU A 263 -5.79 1.64 2.23
CA LEU A 263 -4.87 1.90 1.12
C LEU A 263 -3.59 1.05 1.23
N GLU A 264 -2.98 0.96 2.42
CA GLU A 264 -1.83 0.09 2.65
C GLU A 264 -2.16 -1.38 2.38
N TYR A 265 -3.33 -1.86 2.85
CA TYR A 265 -3.80 -3.22 2.63
C TYR A 265 -4.00 -3.55 1.15
N PHE A 266 -4.63 -2.64 0.40
CA PHE A 266 -4.79 -2.77 -1.05
C PHE A 266 -3.43 -2.86 -1.75
N LEU A 267 -2.50 -1.93 -1.49
CA LEU A 267 -1.19 -1.89 -2.14
C LEU A 267 -0.35 -3.11 -1.77
N SER A 268 -0.33 -3.52 -0.50
CA SER A 268 0.42 -4.69 -0.05
C SER A 268 -0.13 -6.00 -0.63
N PHE A 269 -1.44 -6.08 -0.86
CA PHE A 269 -2.03 -7.22 -1.57
C PHE A 269 -1.58 -7.29 -3.03
N LEU A 270 -1.47 -6.15 -3.73
CA LEU A 270 -0.93 -6.10 -5.09
C LEU A 270 0.56 -6.49 -5.13
N ASP A 271 1.32 -6.11 -4.10
CA ASP A 271 2.74 -6.41 -3.94
C ASP A 271 3.02 -7.84 -3.44
N TYR A 272 1.99 -8.67 -3.23
CA TYR A 272 2.15 -10.06 -2.79
C TYR A 272 3.24 -10.80 -3.56
N GLY A 273 4.16 -11.44 -2.84
CA GLY A 273 5.27 -12.21 -3.41
C GLY A 273 6.49 -11.38 -3.84
N LEU A 274 6.43 -10.03 -3.79
CA LEU A 274 7.61 -9.20 -3.94
C LEU A 274 8.49 -9.26 -2.68
N PRO A 275 9.82 -9.25 -2.82
CA PRO A 275 10.71 -9.23 -1.67
C PRO A 275 10.65 -7.87 -0.96
N LEU A 276 10.65 -7.89 0.38
CA LEU A 276 10.87 -6.68 1.17
C LEU A 276 12.29 -6.16 0.98
N ASN A 277 12.41 -4.84 0.86
CA ASN A 277 13.65 -4.11 0.63
C ASN A 277 13.83 -2.93 1.63
N GLY A 278 13.00 -2.89 2.66
CA GLY A 278 13.10 -1.88 3.72
C GLY A 278 14.08 -2.28 4.84
N PRO A 279 14.59 -1.29 5.64
CA PRO A 279 14.50 0.13 5.37
C PRO A 279 15.33 0.53 4.14
N SER A 280 15.06 1.69 3.57
CA SER A 280 15.72 2.10 2.32
C SER A 280 15.86 3.62 2.26
N THR A 281 16.83 4.09 1.46
CA THR A 281 17.01 5.51 1.18
C THR A 281 16.16 5.91 -0.02
N ARG A 282 15.46 7.05 0.08
CA ARG A 282 14.64 7.63 -0.99
C ARG A 282 14.82 9.16 -1.05
N LYS A 283 14.73 9.74 -2.27
CA LYS A 283 14.70 11.20 -2.48
C LYS A 283 13.48 11.85 -1.83
#